data_d8db2ea07f3a253b8c10756fc3d335e7
#
_entry.id   d8db2ea07f3a253b8c10756fc3d335e7
#
_cell.length_a   1.000
_cell.length_b   1.000
_cell.length_c   1.000
_cell.angle_alpha   90.00
_cell.angle_beta   90.00
_cell.angle_gamma   90.00
#
_symmetry.space_group_name_H-M   'P 1'
#
loop_
_entity.id
_entity.type
_entity.pdbx_description
1 polymer ?
#
loop_
_entity_poly.entity_id
_entity_poly.type
_entity_poly.pdbx_seq_one_letter_code
_entity_poly.pdbx_strand_id
1 'polypeptide(L)'
;MRRFLCLVFCCFITLKLLPVLVGEELRVASYNLDNYLVVDRYVGERWRPAYPKPEKEKTIIRQIIKEVSPDVLVLQEMGPIAFLEEFRADMAREGIYYEYFVHMEGADEDRHLAVLSKRAPKAVLEHKDLNFKYFEGREVVKRGMLEMTFELTCGTKFQLFALHLKSRYTDMKEDPQSSLRRVREAEVCRNRIVERTLDQGRDNYLIVGDFNDHPSSSTMRRFYRRGKLEIGAFVTAADSRGE
;
A
#
# COMPACT_ATOMS: atom_id res chain seq x y z
N MET A 1 79.83 18.15 -29.22
CA MET A 1 78.44 18.08 -29.60
C MET A 1 77.66 17.19 -28.58
N ARG A 2 77.01 17.82 -27.62
CA ARG A 2 76.15 17.09 -26.62
C ARG A 2 74.74 17.19 -27.08
N ARG A 3 74.08 16.01 -27.36
CA ARG A 3 72.66 15.90 -27.68
C ARG A 3 71.85 15.86 -26.36
N PHE A 4 71.02 16.88 -26.15
CA PHE A 4 70.00 16.86 -25.09
C PHE A 4 68.79 16.02 -25.56
N LEU A 5 68.47 14.97 -24.80
CA LEU A 5 67.29 14.15 -24.99
C LEU A 5 66.21 14.77 -24.11
N CYS A 6 65.16 15.36 -24.72
CA CYS A 6 64.01 15.91 -24.02
C CYS A 6 62.99 14.78 -23.83
N LEU A 7 62.83 14.28 -22.59
CA LEU A 7 61.78 13.33 -22.21
C LEU A 7 60.50 14.12 -21.93
N VAL A 8 59.52 14.00 -22.83
CA VAL A 8 58.14 14.50 -22.59
C VAL A 8 57.40 13.45 -21.77
N PHE A 9 57.14 13.79 -20.50
CA PHE A 9 56.30 12.96 -19.62
C PHE A 9 54.83 13.30 -19.88
N CYS A 10 54.10 12.45 -20.66
CA CYS A 10 52.68 12.57 -20.87
C CYS A 10 51.96 11.99 -19.65
N CYS A 11 51.47 12.86 -18.74
CA CYS A 11 50.67 12.46 -17.59
C CYS A 11 49.21 12.21 -18.06
N PHE A 12 48.86 10.94 -18.28
CA PHE A 12 47.49 10.57 -18.52
C PHE A 12 46.70 10.63 -17.19
N ILE A 13 45.93 11.72 -16.99
CA ILE A 13 44.95 11.80 -15.91
C ILE A 13 43.73 10.99 -16.36
N THR A 14 43.62 9.76 -15.90
CA THR A 14 42.38 8.99 -16.03
C THR A 14 41.35 9.55 -15.06
N LEU A 15 40.47 10.41 -15.55
CA LEU A 15 39.30 10.88 -14.82
C LEU A 15 38.38 9.69 -14.67
N LYS A 16 38.39 9.01 -13.52
CA LYS A 16 37.36 8.03 -13.16
C LYS A 16 36.09 8.80 -12.92
N LEU A 17 35.17 8.78 -13.91
CA LEU A 17 33.76 9.13 -13.66
C LEU A 17 33.25 8.14 -12.63
N LEU A 18 33.07 8.58 -11.39
CA LEU A 18 32.29 7.87 -10.41
C LEU A 18 30.83 7.86 -10.94
N PRO A 19 30.21 6.68 -11.06
CA PRO A 19 28.79 6.65 -11.42
C PRO A 19 28.03 7.43 -10.36
N VAL A 20 27.29 8.45 -10.79
CA VAL A 20 26.29 9.09 -9.93
C VAL A 20 25.30 7.98 -9.63
N LEU A 21 25.24 7.53 -8.39
CA LEU A 21 24.19 6.65 -7.89
C LEU A 21 22.88 7.43 -7.96
N VAL A 22 22.21 7.36 -9.09
CA VAL A 22 20.81 7.78 -9.19
C VAL A 22 20.05 6.78 -8.34
N GLY A 23 19.52 7.22 -7.21
CA GLY A 23 18.68 6.38 -6.36
C GLY A 23 17.51 5.83 -7.18
N GLU A 24 17.25 4.54 -7.05
CA GLU A 24 16.10 3.94 -7.72
C GLU A 24 14.81 4.48 -7.10
N GLU A 25 13.93 5.04 -7.92
CA GLU A 25 12.62 5.50 -7.52
C GLU A 25 11.61 4.34 -7.59
N LEU A 26 10.83 4.15 -6.53
CA LEU A 26 9.70 3.24 -6.49
C LEU A 26 8.45 4.03 -6.13
N ARG A 27 7.55 4.21 -7.09
CA ARG A 27 6.29 4.92 -6.89
C ARG A 27 5.23 3.97 -6.37
N VAL A 28 4.80 4.20 -5.11
CA VAL A 28 3.74 3.44 -4.46
C VAL A 28 2.49 4.31 -4.34
N ALA A 29 1.35 3.78 -4.75
CA ALA A 29 0.05 4.42 -4.55
C ALA A 29 -0.87 3.50 -3.74
N SER A 30 -1.74 4.11 -2.92
CA SER A 30 -2.82 3.43 -2.21
C SER A 30 -4.14 4.08 -2.60
N TYR A 31 -5.14 3.27 -2.98
CA TYR A 31 -6.41 3.78 -3.48
C TYR A 31 -7.58 2.91 -3.02
N ASN A 32 -8.48 3.49 -2.21
CA ASN A 32 -9.76 2.87 -1.92
C ASN A 32 -10.69 3.06 -3.13
N LEU A 33 -11.15 1.94 -3.69
CA LEU A 33 -11.94 1.89 -4.93
C LEU A 33 -13.43 2.18 -4.71
N ASP A 34 -13.86 2.44 -3.48
CA ASP A 34 -15.27 2.65 -3.15
C ASP A 34 -16.16 1.53 -3.71
N ASN A 35 -15.98 0.31 -3.18
CA ASN A 35 -16.74 -0.89 -3.57
C ASN A 35 -16.62 -1.26 -5.07
N TYR A 36 -15.44 -1.65 -5.53
CA TYR A 36 -15.26 -2.23 -6.88
C TYR A 36 -15.79 -3.66 -6.93
N LEU A 37 -17.09 -3.80 -6.72
CA LEU A 37 -17.83 -5.05 -6.60
C LEU A 37 -19.33 -4.82 -6.88
N VAL A 38 -20.15 -5.87 -6.75
CA VAL A 38 -21.60 -5.79 -6.81
C VAL A 38 -22.16 -5.49 -5.42
N VAL A 39 -22.86 -4.37 -5.27
CA VAL A 39 -23.56 -3.97 -4.03
C VAL A 39 -24.82 -3.19 -4.39
N ASP A 40 -25.69 -2.96 -3.42
CA ASP A 40 -26.80 -2.04 -3.59
C ASP A 40 -26.27 -0.61 -3.77
N ARG A 41 -26.69 0.05 -4.85
CA ARG A 41 -26.18 1.38 -5.23
C ARG A 41 -27.28 2.36 -5.59
N TYR A 42 -27.05 3.62 -5.24
CA TYR A 42 -27.86 4.72 -5.75
C TYR A 42 -27.29 5.21 -7.09
N VAL A 43 -27.96 4.84 -8.20
CA VAL A 43 -27.48 5.15 -9.56
C VAL A 43 -28.66 5.60 -10.42
N GLY A 44 -28.50 6.74 -11.09
CA GLY A 44 -29.54 7.33 -11.93
C GLY A 44 -30.80 7.65 -11.13
N GLU A 45 -30.64 8.35 -10.02
CA GLU A 45 -31.69 8.87 -9.11
C GLU A 45 -32.55 7.79 -8.43
N ARG A 46 -32.07 6.53 -8.38
CA ARG A 46 -32.76 5.44 -7.71
C ARG A 46 -31.81 4.40 -7.12
N TRP A 47 -32.27 3.71 -6.07
CA TRP A 47 -31.59 2.53 -5.55
C TRP A 47 -31.72 1.35 -6.51
N ARG A 48 -30.58 0.69 -6.77
CA ARG A 48 -30.47 -0.52 -7.58
C ARG A 48 -29.83 -1.62 -6.74
N PRO A 49 -30.55 -2.70 -6.46
CA PRO A 49 -29.99 -3.84 -5.74
C PRO A 49 -28.98 -4.58 -6.62
N ALA A 50 -27.95 -5.14 -5.97
CA ALA A 50 -26.92 -5.97 -6.61
C ALA A 50 -26.37 -5.35 -7.92
N TYR A 51 -25.96 -4.08 -7.85
CA TYR A 51 -25.50 -3.36 -9.02
C TYR A 51 -23.98 -3.23 -9.03
N PRO A 52 -23.30 -3.54 -10.15
CA PRO A 52 -21.85 -3.39 -10.25
C PRO A 52 -21.43 -1.92 -10.23
N LYS A 53 -20.14 -1.65 -9.99
CA LYS A 53 -19.61 -0.29 -10.05
C LYS A 53 -19.83 0.28 -11.47
N PRO A 54 -20.44 1.49 -11.60
CA PRO A 54 -20.71 2.10 -12.90
C PRO A 54 -19.44 2.31 -13.73
N GLU A 55 -19.52 2.07 -15.04
CA GLU A 55 -18.38 2.20 -15.94
C GLU A 55 -17.79 3.62 -15.94
N LYS A 56 -18.63 4.65 -15.79
CA LYS A 56 -18.16 6.04 -15.66
C LYS A 56 -17.20 6.22 -14.47
N GLU A 57 -17.49 5.58 -13.34
CA GLU A 57 -16.63 5.63 -12.16
C GLU A 57 -15.36 4.81 -12.36
N LYS A 58 -15.47 3.60 -12.94
CA LYS A 58 -14.32 2.76 -13.30
C LYS A 58 -13.35 3.52 -14.24
N THR A 59 -13.88 4.23 -15.22
CA THR A 59 -13.08 5.05 -16.15
C THR A 59 -12.28 6.14 -15.41
N ILE A 60 -12.92 6.85 -14.47
CA ILE A 60 -12.24 7.88 -13.67
C ILE A 60 -11.11 7.27 -12.85
N ILE A 61 -11.36 6.14 -12.20
CA ILE A 61 -10.34 5.41 -11.43
C ILE A 61 -9.13 5.09 -12.31
N ARG A 62 -9.36 4.53 -13.51
CA ARG A 62 -8.28 4.19 -14.45
C ARG A 62 -7.51 5.43 -14.92
N GLN A 63 -8.19 6.55 -15.19
CA GLN A 63 -7.55 7.82 -15.56
C GLN A 63 -6.62 8.33 -14.46
N ILE A 64 -7.08 8.34 -13.20
CA ILE A 64 -6.27 8.76 -12.05
C ILE A 64 -5.02 7.87 -11.94
N ILE A 65 -5.19 6.55 -12.04
CA ILE A 65 -4.06 5.61 -11.96
C ILE A 65 -3.09 5.82 -13.12
N LYS A 66 -3.59 6.12 -14.31
CA LYS A 66 -2.77 6.43 -15.48
C LYS A 66 -1.90 7.67 -15.26
N GLU A 67 -2.47 8.73 -14.71
CA GLU A 67 -1.74 9.97 -14.40
C GLU A 67 -0.68 9.76 -13.32
N VAL A 68 -1.03 9.06 -12.25
CA VAL A 68 -0.09 8.75 -11.15
C VAL A 68 0.98 7.75 -11.60
N SER A 69 0.63 6.82 -12.47
CA SER A 69 1.50 5.76 -13.02
C SER A 69 2.35 5.03 -11.95
N PRO A 70 1.75 4.47 -10.89
CA PRO A 70 2.50 3.84 -9.83
C PRO A 70 3.18 2.55 -10.29
N ASP A 71 4.31 2.20 -9.65
CA ASP A 71 4.98 0.91 -9.84
C ASP A 71 4.31 -0.17 -8.98
N VAL A 72 3.82 0.22 -7.80
CA VAL A 72 3.05 -0.62 -6.89
C VAL A 72 1.75 0.10 -6.54
N LEU A 73 0.62 -0.52 -6.82
CA LEU A 73 -0.71 0.01 -6.56
C LEU A 73 -1.44 -0.88 -5.54
N VAL A 74 -1.70 -0.33 -4.37
CA VAL A 74 -2.45 -0.99 -3.28
C VAL A 74 -3.91 -0.57 -3.36
N LEU A 75 -4.80 -1.54 -3.44
CA LEU A 75 -6.23 -1.34 -3.65
C LEU A 75 -7.03 -1.84 -2.45
N GLN A 76 -7.95 -1.01 -1.96
CA GLN A 76 -8.95 -1.37 -0.96
C GLN A 76 -10.32 -1.45 -1.61
N GLU A 77 -11.21 -2.23 -1.00
CA GLU A 77 -12.59 -2.48 -1.45
C GLU A 77 -12.68 -3.11 -2.85
N MET A 78 -11.70 -3.93 -3.18
CA MET A 78 -11.78 -4.81 -4.33
C MET A 78 -12.74 -5.96 -4.03
N GLY A 79 -13.63 -6.28 -4.97
CA GLY A 79 -14.49 -7.45 -4.92
C GLY A 79 -13.75 -8.77 -5.11
N PRO A 80 -14.47 -9.87 -5.34
CA PRO A 80 -13.88 -11.16 -5.70
C PRO A 80 -12.87 -11.08 -6.84
N ILE A 81 -11.99 -12.07 -6.95
CA ILE A 81 -10.84 -12.08 -7.89
C ILE A 81 -11.23 -11.72 -9.33
N ALA A 82 -12.44 -12.08 -9.78
CA ALA A 82 -12.91 -11.75 -11.12
C ALA A 82 -12.96 -10.23 -11.39
N PHE A 83 -13.23 -9.42 -10.35
CA PHE A 83 -13.21 -7.94 -10.49
C PHE A 83 -11.78 -7.40 -10.61
N LEU A 84 -10.81 -8.02 -9.94
CA LEU A 84 -9.40 -7.66 -10.11
C LEU A 84 -8.89 -8.02 -11.51
N GLU A 85 -9.30 -9.17 -12.03
CA GLU A 85 -8.96 -9.61 -13.39
C GLU A 85 -9.58 -8.67 -14.44
N GLU A 86 -10.87 -8.32 -14.29
CA GLU A 86 -11.53 -7.31 -15.11
C GLU A 86 -10.75 -5.98 -15.06
N PHE A 87 -10.47 -5.48 -13.86
CA PHE A 87 -9.75 -4.23 -13.68
C PHE A 87 -8.38 -4.22 -14.34
N ARG A 88 -7.61 -5.30 -14.20
CA ARG A 88 -6.31 -5.47 -14.87
C ARG A 88 -6.43 -5.49 -16.38
N ALA A 89 -7.44 -6.19 -16.91
CA ALA A 89 -7.69 -6.27 -18.34
C ALA A 89 -8.07 -4.89 -18.92
N ASP A 90 -8.88 -4.12 -18.19
CA ASP A 90 -9.25 -2.76 -18.58
C ASP A 90 -8.04 -1.82 -18.61
N MET A 91 -7.20 -1.89 -17.55
CA MET A 91 -5.95 -1.13 -17.48
C MET A 91 -5.01 -1.48 -18.64
N ALA A 92 -4.88 -2.76 -18.97
CA ALA A 92 -4.04 -3.22 -20.08
C ALA A 92 -4.54 -2.70 -21.43
N ARG A 93 -5.86 -2.62 -21.66
CA ARG A 93 -6.45 -2.01 -22.88
C ARG A 93 -6.12 -0.51 -23.02
N GLU A 94 -5.87 0.16 -21.90
CA GLU A 94 -5.45 1.56 -21.84
C GLU A 94 -3.91 1.74 -21.85
N GLY A 95 -3.15 0.67 -22.04
CA GLY A 95 -1.69 0.67 -22.12
C GLY A 95 -0.98 0.64 -20.76
N ILE A 96 -1.68 0.28 -19.68
CA ILE A 96 -1.11 0.20 -18.34
C ILE A 96 -1.03 -1.26 -17.93
N TYR A 97 0.20 -1.76 -17.77
CA TYR A 97 0.44 -3.17 -17.50
C TYR A 97 1.01 -3.37 -16.11
N TYR A 98 0.39 -4.29 -15.35
CA TYR A 98 0.90 -4.81 -14.09
C TYR A 98 1.13 -6.31 -14.24
N GLU A 99 2.39 -6.71 -14.24
CA GLU A 99 2.79 -8.11 -14.43
C GLU A 99 2.42 -8.97 -13.21
N TYR A 100 2.59 -8.40 -12.02
CA TYR A 100 2.36 -9.11 -10.76
C TYR A 100 1.10 -8.58 -10.08
N PHE A 101 0.38 -9.48 -9.45
CA PHE A 101 -0.79 -9.12 -8.66
C PHE A 101 -0.98 -10.05 -7.48
N VAL A 102 -1.60 -9.54 -6.43
CA VAL A 102 -2.03 -10.29 -5.25
C VAL A 102 -3.48 -9.90 -4.97
N HIS A 103 -4.31 -10.88 -4.68
CA HIS A 103 -5.66 -10.70 -4.18
C HIS A 103 -5.76 -11.45 -2.86
N MET A 104 -6.01 -10.74 -1.76
CA MET A 104 -6.10 -11.32 -0.42
C MET A 104 -7.53 -11.22 0.11
N GLU A 105 -8.14 -12.37 0.28
CA GLU A 105 -9.43 -12.52 0.95
C GLU A 105 -9.21 -12.66 2.46
N GLY A 106 -9.76 -11.70 3.22
CA GLY A 106 -9.79 -11.72 4.68
C GLY A 106 -11.07 -12.36 5.21
N ALA A 107 -11.47 -11.98 6.43
CA ALA A 107 -12.75 -12.36 7.02
C ALA A 107 -13.93 -11.48 6.57
N ASP A 108 -13.70 -10.46 5.76
CA ASP A 108 -14.73 -9.73 5.03
C ASP A 108 -15.03 -10.49 3.74
N GLU A 109 -16.28 -10.91 3.54
CA GLU A 109 -16.67 -11.73 2.40
C GLU A 109 -16.76 -10.95 1.10
N ASP A 110 -16.90 -9.63 1.17
CA ASP A 110 -17.17 -8.77 0.03
C ASP A 110 -15.95 -7.92 -0.38
N ARG A 111 -15.22 -7.39 0.61
CA ARG A 111 -14.19 -6.35 0.41
C ARG A 111 -12.82 -6.86 0.73
N HIS A 112 -12.00 -6.93 -0.28
CA HIS A 112 -10.67 -7.51 -0.21
C HIS A 112 -9.57 -6.46 -0.40
N LEU A 113 -8.35 -6.83 0.01
CA LEU A 113 -7.14 -6.12 -0.37
C LEU A 113 -6.58 -6.71 -1.66
N ALA A 114 -6.16 -5.85 -2.57
CA ALA A 114 -5.42 -6.27 -3.74
C ALA A 114 -4.20 -5.38 -3.96
N VAL A 115 -3.17 -5.94 -4.58
CA VAL A 115 -1.99 -5.20 -5.00
C VAL A 115 -1.67 -5.55 -6.44
N LEU A 116 -1.44 -4.53 -7.25
CA LEU A 116 -0.88 -4.65 -8.59
C LEU A 116 0.55 -4.11 -8.57
N SER A 117 1.48 -4.80 -9.23
CA SER A 117 2.87 -4.38 -9.27
C SER A 117 3.49 -4.59 -10.66
N LYS A 118 4.30 -3.62 -11.09
CA LYS A 118 5.19 -3.75 -12.25
C LYS A 118 6.46 -4.51 -11.89
N ARG A 119 6.74 -4.68 -10.59
CA ARG A 119 7.92 -5.37 -10.07
C ARG A 119 7.56 -6.68 -9.40
N ALA A 120 8.40 -7.70 -9.59
CA ALA A 120 8.28 -8.96 -8.87
C ALA A 120 8.48 -8.75 -7.37
N PRO A 121 7.50 -9.09 -6.51
CA PRO A 121 7.76 -9.19 -5.08
C PRO A 121 8.67 -10.39 -4.80
N LYS A 122 9.62 -10.25 -3.88
CA LYS A 122 10.47 -11.36 -3.41
C LYS A 122 9.74 -12.27 -2.44
N ALA A 123 8.76 -11.72 -1.71
CA ALA A 123 7.90 -12.47 -0.81
C ALA A 123 6.55 -11.78 -0.68
N VAL A 124 5.52 -12.59 -0.46
CA VAL A 124 4.16 -12.16 -0.14
C VAL A 124 3.69 -12.96 1.06
N LEU A 125 3.18 -12.29 2.09
CA LEU A 125 2.63 -12.91 3.28
C LEU A 125 1.26 -12.32 3.59
N GLU A 126 0.28 -13.17 3.79
CA GLU A 126 -1.09 -12.81 4.15
C GLU A 126 -1.30 -13.04 5.65
N HIS A 127 -1.43 -11.96 6.41
CA HIS A 127 -1.70 -12.02 7.84
C HIS A 127 -3.21 -12.00 8.09
N LYS A 128 -3.84 -13.17 7.99
CA LYS A 128 -5.28 -13.39 8.22
C LYS A 128 -5.59 -13.79 9.67
N ASP A 129 -4.56 -14.15 10.44
CA ASP A 129 -4.63 -14.66 11.80
C ASP A 129 -4.68 -13.57 12.89
N LEU A 130 -4.57 -12.30 12.49
CA LEU A 130 -4.54 -11.17 13.40
C LEU A 130 -5.85 -11.04 14.15
N ASN A 131 -5.83 -11.29 15.46
CA ASN A 131 -7.02 -11.26 16.30
C ASN A 131 -6.79 -10.50 17.59
N PHE A 132 -7.86 -9.99 18.19
CA PHE A 132 -7.82 -9.15 19.39
C PHE A 132 -9.02 -9.41 20.28
N LYS A 133 -8.91 -9.04 21.57
CA LYS A 133 -10.05 -9.02 22.47
C LYS A 133 -10.94 -7.83 22.15
N TYR A 134 -12.25 -8.10 21.98
CA TYR A 134 -13.27 -7.11 21.70
C TYR A 134 -14.50 -7.43 22.55
N PHE A 135 -14.75 -6.59 23.57
CA PHE A 135 -15.69 -6.86 24.65
C PHE A 135 -15.46 -8.24 25.28
N GLU A 136 -16.47 -9.08 25.37
CA GLU A 136 -16.40 -10.41 25.98
C GLU A 136 -15.83 -11.49 25.02
N GLY A 137 -15.68 -11.15 23.74
CA GLY A 137 -15.24 -12.09 22.70
C GLY A 137 -13.86 -11.77 22.13
N ARG A 138 -13.55 -12.50 21.06
CA ARG A 138 -12.41 -12.22 20.21
C ARG A 138 -12.89 -11.95 18.79
N GLU A 139 -12.23 -11.02 18.14
CA GLU A 139 -12.49 -10.62 16.77
C GLU A 139 -11.18 -10.68 15.97
N VAL A 140 -11.33 -10.77 14.66
CA VAL A 140 -10.18 -10.71 13.74
C VAL A 140 -10.14 -9.37 13.00
N VAL A 141 -8.97 -8.99 12.51
CA VAL A 141 -8.84 -7.89 11.57
C VAL A 141 -9.56 -8.29 10.28
N LYS A 142 -10.69 -7.61 9.98
CA LYS A 142 -11.62 -8.08 8.95
C LYS A 142 -10.98 -8.30 7.59
N ARG A 143 -10.14 -7.39 7.14
CA ARG A 143 -9.47 -7.48 5.83
C ARG A 143 -8.08 -8.09 5.94
N GLY A 144 -7.63 -8.45 7.16
CA GLY A 144 -6.27 -8.88 7.40
C GLY A 144 -5.24 -7.77 7.15
N MET A 145 -4.01 -8.17 6.92
CA MET A 145 -2.89 -7.32 6.52
C MET A 145 -2.05 -8.05 5.49
N LEU A 146 -1.75 -7.42 4.37
CA LEU A 146 -0.88 -7.97 3.33
C LEU A 146 0.52 -7.40 3.48
N GLU A 147 1.53 -8.27 3.59
CA GLU A 147 2.95 -7.91 3.60
C GLU A 147 3.59 -8.33 2.28
N MET A 148 4.30 -7.41 1.63
CA MET A 148 5.08 -7.68 0.44
C MET A 148 6.51 -7.20 0.63
N THR A 149 7.48 -7.99 0.22
CA THR A 149 8.89 -7.59 0.21
C THR A 149 9.35 -7.38 -1.21
N PHE A 150 9.93 -6.22 -1.48
CA PHE A 150 10.60 -5.88 -2.74
C PHE A 150 12.10 -5.77 -2.51
N GLU A 151 12.87 -6.04 -3.56
CA GLU A 151 14.31 -5.81 -3.57
C GLU A 151 14.63 -4.80 -4.67
N LEU A 152 15.25 -3.71 -4.28
CA LEU A 152 15.69 -2.67 -5.20
C LEU A 152 16.98 -3.10 -5.91
N THR A 153 17.31 -2.49 -7.04
CA THR A 153 18.50 -2.83 -7.83
C THR A 153 19.82 -2.68 -7.05
N CYS A 154 19.85 -1.83 -6.03
CA CYS A 154 20.97 -1.72 -5.10
C CYS A 154 21.07 -2.85 -4.06
N GLY A 155 20.14 -3.84 -4.10
CA GLY A 155 20.05 -4.93 -3.13
C GLY A 155 19.33 -4.57 -1.82
N THR A 156 18.90 -3.32 -1.65
CA THR A 156 18.12 -2.89 -0.49
C THR A 156 16.74 -3.54 -0.52
N LYS A 157 16.35 -4.17 0.60
CA LYS A 157 15.00 -4.71 0.77
C LYS A 157 14.08 -3.67 1.36
N PHE A 158 12.87 -3.61 0.82
CA PHE A 158 11.80 -2.72 1.22
C PHE A 158 10.54 -3.54 1.51
N GLN A 159 9.91 -3.33 2.66
CA GLN A 159 8.68 -4.01 3.06
C GLN A 159 7.48 -3.08 2.94
N LEU A 160 6.43 -3.56 2.29
CA LEU A 160 5.16 -2.86 2.14
C LEU A 160 4.09 -3.61 2.94
N PHE A 161 3.40 -2.90 3.82
CA PHE A 161 2.25 -3.40 4.57
C PHE A 161 0.99 -2.70 4.10
N ALA A 162 0.07 -3.46 3.51
CA ALA A 162 -1.21 -2.95 3.03
C ALA A 162 -2.32 -3.27 4.04
N LEU A 163 -3.12 -2.26 4.37
CA LEU A 163 -4.18 -2.32 5.38
C LEU A 163 -5.51 -1.76 4.85
N HIS A 164 -6.60 -2.26 5.43
CA HIS A 164 -7.91 -1.62 5.35
C HIS A 164 -8.63 -1.87 6.68
N LEU A 165 -8.57 -0.90 7.58
CA LEU A 165 -9.19 -1.03 8.90
C LEU A 165 -10.71 -0.85 8.85
N LYS A 166 -11.37 -1.27 9.91
CA LYS A 166 -12.84 -1.20 10.02
C LYS A 166 -13.36 0.22 9.84
N SER A 167 -14.33 0.39 8.96
CA SER A 167 -15.05 1.65 8.75
C SER A 167 -15.84 2.06 10.00
N ARG A 168 -16.36 3.29 9.99
CA ARG A 168 -17.22 3.79 11.08
C ARG A 168 -18.59 3.14 11.12
N TYR A 169 -19.05 2.58 10.00
CA TYR A 169 -20.35 1.91 9.93
C TYR A 169 -20.36 0.61 10.76
N THR A 170 -21.34 0.49 11.64
CA THR A 170 -21.55 -0.68 12.50
C THR A 170 -22.96 -0.66 13.09
N ASP A 171 -23.50 -1.85 13.38
CA ASP A 171 -24.74 -2.03 14.11
C ASP A 171 -24.53 -2.20 15.63
N MET A 172 -23.25 -2.18 16.07
CA MET A 172 -22.89 -2.39 17.47
C MET A 172 -23.09 -1.11 18.29
N LYS A 173 -24.04 -1.16 19.21
CA LYS A 173 -24.41 0.00 20.04
C LYS A 173 -23.34 0.40 21.04
N GLU A 174 -22.54 -0.56 21.51
CA GLU A 174 -21.45 -0.37 22.47
C GLU A 174 -20.23 0.32 21.86
N ASP A 175 -20.09 0.26 20.52
CA ASP A 175 -19.03 0.96 19.76
C ASP A 175 -19.61 1.57 18.47
N PRO A 176 -20.44 2.60 18.58
CA PRO A 176 -21.36 3.06 17.50
C PRO A 176 -20.62 3.66 16.29
N GLN A 177 -19.31 3.88 16.37
CA GLN A 177 -18.46 4.31 15.26
C GLN A 177 -17.29 3.36 15.02
N SER A 178 -17.33 2.17 15.58
CA SER A 178 -16.25 1.17 15.53
C SER A 178 -14.87 1.74 15.97
N SER A 179 -14.85 2.75 16.82
CA SER A 179 -13.61 3.42 17.23
C SER A 179 -12.72 2.51 18.05
N LEU A 180 -13.30 1.79 19.01
CA LEU A 180 -12.57 0.81 19.82
C LEU A 180 -12.05 -0.33 18.91
N ARG A 181 -12.90 -0.83 18.01
CA ARG A 181 -12.52 -1.87 17.07
C ARG A 181 -11.34 -1.46 16.22
N ARG A 182 -11.37 -0.27 15.59
CA ARG A 182 -10.24 0.23 14.78
C ARG A 182 -8.95 0.35 15.57
N VAL A 183 -9.02 0.87 16.80
CA VAL A 183 -7.84 0.95 17.69
C VAL A 183 -7.25 -0.44 17.95
N ARG A 184 -8.09 -1.45 18.20
CA ARG A 184 -7.65 -2.82 18.42
C ARG A 184 -7.07 -3.47 17.16
N GLU A 185 -7.72 -3.29 16.02
CA GLU A 185 -7.18 -3.74 14.72
C GLU A 185 -5.80 -3.10 14.46
N ALA A 186 -5.68 -1.77 14.63
CA ALA A 186 -4.41 -1.06 14.47
C ALA A 186 -3.32 -1.56 15.43
N GLU A 187 -3.68 -1.89 16.66
CA GLU A 187 -2.74 -2.39 17.66
C GLU A 187 -2.14 -3.74 17.30
N VAL A 188 -2.94 -4.69 16.84
CA VAL A 188 -2.44 -6.03 16.45
C VAL A 188 -1.70 -5.99 15.13
N CYS A 189 -2.15 -5.18 14.16
CA CYS A 189 -1.40 -4.94 12.92
C CYS A 189 -0.02 -4.33 13.22
N ARG A 190 0.04 -3.26 14.03
CA ARG A 190 1.28 -2.64 14.46
C ARG A 190 2.22 -3.63 15.13
N ASN A 191 1.71 -4.48 16.03
CA ASN A 191 2.54 -5.47 16.75
C ASN A 191 3.18 -6.44 15.74
N ARG A 192 2.42 -6.94 14.77
CA ARG A 192 2.95 -7.80 13.71
C ARG A 192 3.97 -7.05 12.84
N ILE A 193 3.72 -5.79 12.48
CA ILE A 193 4.68 -4.97 11.72
C ILE A 193 6.00 -4.86 12.48
N VAL A 194 5.97 -4.51 13.77
CA VAL A 194 7.19 -4.41 14.60
C VAL A 194 7.94 -5.74 14.67
N GLU A 195 7.23 -6.85 14.88
CA GLU A 195 7.80 -8.21 14.85
C GLU A 195 8.49 -8.52 13.52
N ARG A 196 7.91 -8.07 12.41
CA ARG A 196 8.42 -8.35 11.05
C ARG A 196 9.51 -7.38 10.59
N THR A 197 9.66 -6.25 11.26
CA THR A 197 10.56 -5.16 10.89
C THR A 197 11.56 -4.83 11.99
N LEU A 198 11.23 -3.93 12.88
CA LEU A 198 12.13 -3.36 13.88
C LEU A 198 12.77 -4.39 14.81
N ASP A 199 12.01 -5.41 15.23
CA ASP A 199 12.54 -6.51 16.07
C ASP A 199 13.55 -7.39 15.31
N GLN A 200 13.64 -7.22 13.96
CA GLN A 200 14.60 -7.90 13.09
C GLN A 200 15.66 -6.93 12.52
N GLY A 201 15.74 -5.71 13.05
CA GLY A 201 16.69 -4.70 12.57
C GLY A 201 16.39 -4.20 11.14
N ARG A 202 15.12 -4.25 10.70
CA ARG A 202 14.67 -3.77 9.40
C ARG A 202 13.89 -2.48 9.58
N ASP A 203 14.33 -1.41 8.96
CA ASP A 203 13.76 -0.06 9.09
C ASP A 203 13.22 0.50 7.75
N ASN A 204 13.50 -0.19 6.63
CA ASN A 204 12.97 0.19 5.32
C ASN A 204 11.59 -0.42 5.08
N TYR A 205 10.55 0.25 5.54
CA TYR A 205 9.18 -0.20 5.30
C TYR A 205 8.21 0.96 5.15
N LEU A 206 7.06 0.66 4.53
CA LEU A 206 5.95 1.57 4.34
C LEU A 206 4.65 0.88 4.76
N ILE A 207 3.79 1.60 5.48
CA ILE A 207 2.46 1.16 5.86
C ILE A 207 1.47 2.02 5.08
N VAL A 208 0.67 1.41 4.23
CA VAL A 208 -0.29 2.10 3.35
C VAL A 208 -1.67 1.46 3.42
N GLY A 209 -2.67 2.21 3.02
CA GLY A 209 -4.03 1.70 2.94
C GLY A 209 -5.07 2.70 3.43
N ASP A 210 -6.28 2.20 3.66
CA ASP A 210 -7.35 2.96 4.26
C ASP A 210 -7.45 2.66 5.77
N PHE A 211 -7.00 3.59 6.58
CA PHE A 211 -7.05 3.47 8.03
C PHE A 211 -8.41 3.83 8.62
N ASN A 212 -9.33 4.35 7.81
CA ASN A 212 -10.69 4.79 8.20
C ASN A 212 -10.72 5.75 9.40
N ASP A 213 -9.62 6.51 9.58
CA ASP A 213 -9.51 7.43 10.71
C ASP A 213 -8.61 8.64 10.39
N HIS A 214 -8.73 9.68 11.20
CA HIS A 214 -7.95 10.91 11.04
C HIS A 214 -6.50 10.71 11.50
N PRO A 215 -5.49 11.36 10.87
CA PRO A 215 -4.08 11.24 11.26
C PRO A 215 -3.77 11.47 12.74
N SER A 216 -4.52 12.34 13.43
CA SER A 216 -4.35 12.61 14.87
C SER A 216 -5.09 11.65 15.80
N SER A 217 -5.81 10.66 15.26
CA SER A 217 -6.66 9.73 16.02
C SER A 217 -5.85 8.77 16.91
N SER A 218 -6.58 8.11 17.82
CA SER A 218 -6.00 7.04 18.65
C SER A 218 -5.57 5.83 17.82
N THR A 219 -6.27 5.55 16.73
CA THR A 219 -5.95 4.52 15.75
C THR A 219 -4.58 4.77 15.11
N MET A 220 -4.39 5.97 14.55
CA MET A 220 -3.16 6.33 13.86
C MET A 220 -1.96 6.43 14.81
N ARG A 221 -2.18 6.88 16.05
CA ARG A 221 -1.11 6.88 17.06
C ARG A 221 -0.52 5.49 17.34
N ARG A 222 -1.26 4.40 17.07
CA ARG A 222 -0.73 3.03 17.19
C ARG A 222 0.39 2.75 16.19
N PHE A 223 0.31 3.33 15.00
CA PHE A 223 1.33 3.18 13.96
C PHE A 223 2.52 4.13 14.14
N TYR A 224 2.38 5.18 14.94
CA TYR A 224 3.49 6.10 15.18
C TYR A 224 4.44 5.63 16.27
N ARG A 225 3.90 5.02 17.34
CA ARG A 225 4.72 4.59 18.49
C ARG A 225 4.12 3.46 19.32
N ARG A 226 4.99 2.73 20.03
CA ARG A 226 4.65 1.78 21.09
C ARG A 226 5.49 2.11 22.33
N GLY A 227 4.93 2.81 23.29
CA GLY A 227 5.67 3.38 24.42
C GLY A 227 6.72 4.38 23.93
N LYS A 228 8.00 4.08 24.16
CA LYS A 228 9.14 4.90 23.70
C LYS A 228 9.64 4.51 22.30
N LEU A 229 9.20 3.37 21.75
CA LEU A 229 9.60 2.91 20.43
C LEU A 229 8.87 3.72 19.37
N GLU A 230 9.61 4.43 18.55
CA GLU A 230 9.10 5.04 17.33
C GLU A 230 8.95 3.96 16.25
N ILE A 231 7.82 3.97 15.55
CA ILE A 231 7.47 2.97 14.54
C ILE A 231 7.41 3.64 13.16
N GLY A 232 6.76 4.79 13.06
CA GLY A 232 6.64 5.50 11.80
C GLY A 232 6.17 6.92 12.00
N ALA A 233 6.21 7.68 10.92
CA ALA A 233 5.69 9.04 10.86
C ALA A 233 4.64 9.14 9.75
N PHE A 234 3.69 10.03 9.92
CA PHE A 234 2.76 10.37 8.86
C PHE A 234 3.50 11.10 7.72
N VAL A 235 3.33 10.61 6.52
CA VAL A 235 3.85 11.29 5.33
C VAL A 235 2.86 12.39 4.96
N THR A 236 3.29 13.63 5.09
CA THR A 236 2.48 14.78 4.65
C THR A 236 2.46 14.79 3.12
N ALA A 237 1.26 14.72 2.56
CA ALA A 237 1.03 14.90 1.13
C ALA A 237 0.25 16.19 0.93
N ALA A 238 0.54 16.90 -0.15
CA ALA A 238 -0.27 18.01 -0.63
C ALA A 238 -0.81 17.65 -2.02
N ASP A 239 -2.02 18.11 -2.34
CA ASP A 239 -2.55 17.99 -3.69
C ASP A 239 -1.87 19.03 -4.62
N SER A 240 -2.31 19.09 -5.89
CA SER A 240 -1.77 20.06 -6.87
C SER A 240 -2.01 21.53 -6.50
N ARG A 241 -2.85 21.81 -5.49
CA ARG A 241 -3.13 23.14 -4.96
C ARG A 241 -2.32 23.46 -3.70
N GLY A 242 -1.59 22.47 -3.17
CA GLY A 242 -0.79 22.59 -1.95
C GLY A 242 -1.61 22.45 -0.66
N GLU A 243 -2.81 21.86 -0.73
CA GLU A 243 -3.70 21.60 0.40
C GLU A 243 -3.55 20.19 0.94
#